data_c7d338824958114cf3359ccd1f431ae5
#
_entry.id   c7d338824958114cf3359ccd1f431ae5
#
_cell.length_a   1.000
_cell.length_b   1.000
_cell.length_c   1.000
_cell.angle_alpha   90.00
_cell.angle_beta   90.00
_cell.angle_gamma   90.00
#
_symmetry.space_group_name_H-M   'P 1'
#
loop_
_entity.id
_entity.type
_entity.pdbx_description
1 polymer ?
#
loop_
_entity_poly.entity_id
_entity_poly.type
_entity_poly.pdbx_seq_one_letter_code
_entity_poly.pdbx_strand_id
1 'polypeptide(L)'
;MSAKNGADPVLVEIVQGTLASVEKEVETAIARTARSPMIRDAHDFRAGIHDVKLRKLTGRSYSALVQPIVRDFPIETMRPGDVYFHNDVYLSEGGIGHLPDLCVTVPVFHKGEVVAFVQAFGHHDDIGGAVPGSMPSRARSVFEEGLMVPPIKLWDQGVPNRAALTIMTRNSRTPDALAGDLDAECSACLMGARRLAELFDRYGREAVEACFDAIIDNTTETFRRELLSKIPEGVYVWEDYAEHDGVDEPKLHTQRITLTVDHSADPPLTIDFTGTSPQAKGPINHAGDYADGVFLKKWLAPILRNLADTPERMAELDVNEGVVPLIKMVFPEKGTLLTPIFPAPTNARTFVILRLLGVLAGVLAKATGGRMPADQETIRYTGVYGESDDGPYLMREVLGGGSGGRWYADGEDTIHVVPDSRNIPVEFAESRWPLRVERLGLAVDSGGPGEFRGGLGYDKHIRMLRDASFMSIADRSILSC
;
A
#
# COMPACT_ATOMS: atom_id res chain seq x y z
N MET A 1 16.32 26.93 12.35
CA MET A 1 17.02 25.63 12.40
C MET A 1 18.10 25.66 11.33
N SER A 2 19.37 25.44 11.67
CA SER A 2 20.44 25.33 10.67
C SER A 2 20.35 23.93 10.05
N ALA A 3 20.17 23.82 8.74
CA ALA A 3 20.16 22.54 8.06
C ALA A 3 21.53 21.86 8.25
N LYS A 4 21.55 20.65 8.79
CA LYS A 4 22.78 19.87 9.05
C LYS A 4 23.61 19.62 7.77
N ASN A 5 23.01 19.70 6.57
CA ASN A 5 23.65 19.38 5.29
C ASN A 5 23.86 20.59 4.36
N GLY A 6 23.84 21.82 4.87
CA GLY A 6 24.12 23.02 4.05
C GLY A 6 23.01 23.41 3.06
N ALA A 7 21.86 22.71 3.04
CA ALA A 7 20.72 23.08 2.22
C ALA A 7 20.01 24.32 2.79
N ASP A 8 19.59 25.24 1.91
CA ASP A 8 18.79 26.40 2.29
C ASP A 8 17.40 25.92 2.78
N PRO A 9 16.99 26.23 4.04
CA PRO A 9 15.69 25.82 4.57
C PRO A 9 14.49 26.23 3.72
N VAL A 10 14.55 27.41 3.10
CA VAL A 10 13.49 27.89 2.21
C VAL A 10 13.40 27.03 0.95
N LEU A 11 14.56 26.64 0.42
CA LEU A 11 14.60 25.76 -0.75
C LEU A 11 14.09 24.36 -0.38
N VAL A 12 14.39 23.84 0.80
CA VAL A 12 13.88 22.54 1.29
C VAL A 12 12.35 22.54 1.29
N GLU A 13 11.71 23.58 1.84
CA GLU A 13 10.24 23.72 1.85
C GLU A 13 9.67 23.80 0.42
N ILE A 14 10.32 24.55 -0.48
CA ILE A 14 9.89 24.64 -1.90
C ILE A 14 10.00 23.27 -2.57
N VAL A 15 11.09 22.55 -2.37
CA VAL A 15 11.29 21.20 -2.94
C VAL A 15 10.27 20.23 -2.39
N GLN A 16 10.05 20.19 -1.07
CA GLN A 16 9.05 19.31 -0.44
C GLN A 16 7.63 19.60 -0.94
N GLY A 17 7.24 20.88 -1.04
CA GLY A 17 5.95 21.28 -1.60
C GLY A 17 5.81 20.91 -3.08
N THR A 18 6.90 20.99 -3.87
CA THR A 18 6.90 20.58 -5.27
C THR A 18 6.74 19.08 -5.41
N LEU A 19 7.45 18.27 -4.60
CA LEU A 19 7.31 16.82 -4.58
C LEU A 19 5.86 16.40 -4.28
N ALA A 20 5.24 16.99 -3.25
CA ALA A 20 3.85 16.73 -2.89
C ALA A 20 2.87 17.13 -4.01
N SER A 21 3.12 18.24 -4.68
CA SER A 21 2.31 18.70 -5.83
C SER A 21 2.42 17.76 -7.01
N VAL A 22 3.64 17.34 -7.37
CA VAL A 22 3.87 16.40 -8.49
C VAL A 22 3.22 15.05 -8.20
N GLU A 23 3.37 14.50 -6.97
CA GLU A 23 2.69 13.26 -6.56
C GLU A 23 1.17 13.39 -6.75
N LYS A 24 0.58 14.50 -6.28
CA LYS A 24 -0.87 14.77 -6.42
C LYS A 24 -1.30 14.96 -7.86
N GLU A 25 -0.49 15.60 -8.70
CA GLU A 25 -0.76 15.75 -10.15
C GLU A 25 -0.79 14.38 -10.84
N VAL A 26 0.17 13.49 -10.53
CA VAL A 26 0.22 12.11 -11.04
C VAL A 26 -1.03 11.34 -10.63
N GLU A 27 -1.38 11.33 -9.35
CA GLU A 27 -2.58 10.66 -8.84
C GLU A 27 -3.86 11.20 -9.49
N THR A 28 -3.96 12.53 -9.65
CA THR A 28 -5.12 13.17 -10.29
C THR A 28 -5.23 12.79 -11.77
N ALA A 29 -4.09 12.71 -12.47
CA ALA A 29 -4.08 12.29 -13.87
C ALA A 29 -4.54 10.83 -14.02
N ILE A 30 -4.03 9.92 -13.17
CA ILE A 30 -4.47 8.51 -13.15
C ILE A 30 -5.98 8.43 -12.91
N ALA A 31 -6.50 9.03 -11.84
CA ALA A 31 -7.92 9.00 -11.51
C ALA A 31 -8.84 9.51 -12.64
N ARG A 32 -8.38 10.49 -13.40
CA ARG A 32 -9.16 11.09 -14.50
C ARG A 32 -9.12 10.32 -15.80
N THR A 33 -8.08 9.53 -16.05
CA THR A 33 -7.84 8.87 -17.33
C THR A 33 -7.98 7.36 -17.27
N ALA A 34 -7.92 6.75 -16.09
CA ALA A 34 -8.16 5.33 -15.89
C ALA A 34 -9.58 4.92 -16.29
N ARG A 35 -9.73 3.64 -16.64
CA ARG A 35 -10.98 3.07 -17.14
C ARG A 35 -11.67 2.16 -16.14
N SER A 36 -10.89 1.44 -15.32
CA SER A 36 -11.46 0.55 -14.33
C SER A 36 -12.10 1.31 -13.17
N PRO A 37 -13.21 0.81 -12.62
CA PRO A 37 -13.83 1.37 -11.42
C PRO A 37 -12.92 1.34 -10.20
N MET A 38 -12.07 0.33 -10.06
CA MET A 38 -11.14 0.22 -8.92
C MET A 38 -10.16 1.38 -8.88
N ILE A 39 -9.58 1.77 -10.00
CA ILE A 39 -8.63 2.88 -10.06
C ILE A 39 -9.37 4.21 -10.13
N ARG A 40 -10.33 4.37 -11.05
CA ARG A 40 -10.98 5.65 -11.33
C ARG A 40 -11.91 6.11 -10.21
N ASP A 41 -12.74 5.21 -9.68
CA ASP A 41 -13.84 5.55 -8.76
C ASP A 41 -13.51 5.16 -7.31
N ALA A 42 -12.97 3.98 -7.07
CA ALA A 42 -12.57 3.53 -5.75
C ALA A 42 -11.19 4.05 -5.30
N HIS A 43 -10.38 4.60 -6.21
CA HIS A 43 -9.06 5.18 -5.95
C HIS A 43 -8.06 4.19 -5.30
N ASP A 44 -8.12 2.92 -5.71
CA ASP A 44 -7.18 1.92 -5.22
C ASP A 44 -5.87 1.93 -6.04
N PHE A 45 -5.14 3.03 -5.93
CA PHE A 45 -3.83 3.24 -6.54
C PHE A 45 -3.02 4.27 -5.74
N ARG A 46 -1.72 4.31 -5.96
CA ARG A 46 -0.80 5.26 -5.30
C ARG A 46 0.31 5.68 -6.24
N ALA A 47 0.81 6.90 -6.03
CA ALA A 47 2.04 7.38 -6.62
C ALA A 47 3.13 7.55 -5.56
N GLY A 48 4.38 7.71 -6.01
CA GLY A 48 5.51 7.99 -5.15
C GLY A 48 6.70 8.52 -5.95
N ILE A 49 7.52 9.32 -5.29
CA ILE A 49 8.74 9.88 -5.87
C ILE A 49 9.93 9.35 -5.07
N HIS A 50 10.94 8.88 -5.79
CA HIS A 50 12.17 8.33 -5.21
C HIS A 50 13.40 9.05 -5.79
N ASP A 51 14.45 9.17 -5.00
CA ASP A 51 15.73 9.69 -5.46
C ASP A 51 16.57 8.59 -6.16
N VAL A 52 17.75 8.98 -6.67
CA VAL A 52 18.71 8.03 -7.29
C VAL A 52 19.32 7.04 -6.31
N LYS A 53 19.22 7.29 -5.00
CA LYS A 53 19.61 6.35 -3.92
C LYS A 53 18.46 5.38 -3.61
N LEU A 54 17.38 5.40 -4.40
CA LEU A 54 16.16 4.58 -4.32
C LEU A 54 15.37 4.82 -3.03
N ARG A 55 15.53 5.99 -2.42
CA ARG A 55 14.84 6.39 -1.19
C ARG A 55 13.53 7.10 -1.54
N LYS A 56 12.44 6.71 -0.88
CA LYS A 56 11.15 7.38 -1.05
C LYS A 56 11.18 8.77 -0.41
N LEU A 57 10.89 9.80 -1.20
CA LEU A 57 10.90 11.20 -0.78
C LEU A 57 9.54 11.69 -0.28
N THR A 58 8.44 11.17 -0.84
CA THR A 58 7.08 11.62 -0.52
C THR A 58 6.47 10.77 0.60
N GLY A 59 5.69 11.38 1.47
CA GLY A 59 5.22 10.78 2.73
C GLY A 59 3.73 10.55 2.85
N ARG A 60 2.92 10.80 1.81
CA ARG A 60 1.46 10.73 1.91
C ARG A 60 0.93 9.30 2.05
N SER A 61 1.53 8.35 1.35
CA SER A 61 1.12 6.95 1.38
C SER A 61 2.31 6.02 1.19
N TYR A 62 2.08 4.71 1.32
CA TYR A 62 3.06 3.72 0.91
C TYR A 62 3.23 3.70 -0.62
N SER A 63 4.36 3.23 -1.10
CA SER A 63 4.62 2.97 -2.52
C SER A 63 5.38 1.67 -2.67
N ALA A 64 5.35 1.08 -3.86
CA ALA A 64 6.23 -0.02 -4.20
C ALA A 64 7.71 0.40 -4.11
N LEU A 65 8.61 -0.53 -4.34
CA LEU A 65 10.05 -0.30 -4.31
C LEU A 65 10.59 -0.11 -5.74
N VAL A 66 11.61 0.73 -5.90
CA VAL A 66 12.32 0.93 -7.18
C VAL A 66 13.47 -0.06 -7.33
N GLN A 67 13.96 -0.61 -6.22
CA GLN A 67 15.08 -1.54 -6.18
C GLN A 67 14.99 -2.71 -7.18
N PRO A 68 13.82 -3.38 -7.36
CA PRO A 68 13.70 -4.47 -8.34
C PRO A 68 13.99 -4.03 -9.78
N ILE A 69 13.59 -2.81 -10.13
CA ILE A 69 13.85 -2.25 -11.46
C ILE A 69 15.33 -1.98 -11.65
N VAL A 70 15.99 -1.35 -10.68
CA VAL A 70 17.42 -1.01 -10.78
C VAL A 70 18.31 -2.25 -10.71
N ARG A 71 17.88 -3.30 -9.99
CA ARG A 71 18.57 -4.59 -9.97
C ARG A 71 18.68 -5.20 -11.38
N ASP A 72 17.56 -5.20 -12.12
CA ASP A 72 17.49 -5.85 -13.44
C ASP A 72 17.84 -4.90 -14.60
N PHE A 73 17.67 -3.61 -14.38
CA PHE A 73 18.00 -2.52 -15.33
C PHE A 73 18.84 -1.46 -14.63
N PRO A 74 20.17 -1.59 -14.61
CA PRO A 74 21.07 -0.61 -14.00
C PRO A 74 20.83 0.80 -14.52
N ILE A 75 20.95 1.81 -13.64
CA ILE A 75 20.58 3.22 -13.93
C ILE A 75 21.27 3.74 -15.19
N GLU A 76 22.53 3.39 -15.41
CA GLU A 76 23.33 3.78 -16.57
C GLU A 76 22.82 3.21 -17.91
N THR A 77 21.98 2.17 -17.86
CA THR A 77 21.34 1.58 -19.05
C THR A 77 20.03 2.24 -19.43
N MET A 78 19.45 3.03 -18.53
CA MET A 78 18.17 3.68 -18.73
C MET A 78 18.27 4.81 -19.75
N ARG A 79 17.17 5.09 -20.47
CA ARG A 79 17.07 6.13 -21.50
C ARG A 79 15.82 6.96 -21.31
N PRO A 80 15.82 8.25 -21.76
CA PRO A 80 14.63 9.09 -21.74
C PRO A 80 13.47 8.43 -22.48
N GLY A 81 12.28 8.40 -21.83
CA GLY A 81 11.09 7.75 -22.37
C GLY A 81 10.95 6.26 -22.03
N ASP A 82 11.92 5.68 -21.33
CA ASP A 82 11.77 4.33 -20.77
C ASP A 82 10.69 4.32 -19.70
N VAL A 83 9.87 3.26 -19.71
CA VAL A 83 8.90 2.94 -18.67
C VAL A 83 9.09 1.50 -18.27
N TYR A 84 9.31 1.27 -17.00
CA TYR A 84 9.49 -0.05 -16.42
C TYR A 84 8.23 -0.53 -15.72
N PHE A 85 8.05 -1.84 -15.65
CA PHE A 85 6.86 -2.46 -15.11
C PHE A 85 7.20 -3.76 -14.37
N HIS A 86 6.46 -4.08 -13.32
CA HIS A 86 6.45 -5.38 -12.67
C HIS A 86 5.21 -5.56 -11.78
N ASN A 87 4.84 -6.82 -11.51
CA ASN A 87 3.88 -7.19 -10.48
C ASN A 87 4.25 -8.49 -9.75
N ASP A 88 5.40 -9.08 -10.05
CA ASP A 88 5.84 -10.32 -9.41
C ASP A 88 6.10 -10.10 -7.92
N VAL A 89 5.33 -10.74 -7.07
CA VAL A 89 5.37 -10.58 -5.61
C VAL A 89 6.73 -10.95 -5.02
N TYR A 90 7.36 -11.98 -5.56
CA TYR A 90 8.62 -12.51 -5.05
C TYR A 90 9.84 -11.76 -5.60
N LEU A 91 9.75 -11.23 -6.82
CA LEU A 91 10.82 -10.44 -7.42
C LEU A 91 10.72 -8.93 -7.14
N SER A 92 9.60 -8.47 -6.57
CA SER A 92 9.39 -7.06 -6.17
C SER A 92 10.03 -6.68 -4.84
N GLU A 93 10.77 -7.59 -4.22
CA GLU A 93 11.45 -7.37 -2.94
C GLU A 93 10.49 -6.89 -1.83
N GLY A 94 9.27 -7.45 -1.80
CA GLY A 94 8.22 -7.09 -0.85
C GLY A 94 7.45 -5.82 -1.17
N GLY A 95 7.82 -5.10 -2.23
CA GLY A 95 7.15 -3.86 -2.65
C GLY A 95 5.78 -4.07 -3.29
N ILE A 96 5.53 -5.25 -3.85
CA ILE A 96 4.22 -5.68 -4.36
C ILE A 96 3.76 -6.85 -3.51
N GLY A 97 2.56 -6.79 -3.01
CA GLY A 97 2.05 -7.79 -2.06
C GLY A 97 1.14 -8.85 -2.68
N HIS A 98 0.50 -8.54 -3.82
CA HIS A 98 -0.33 -9.46 -4.60
C HIS A 98 -0.34 -9.04 -6.08
N LEU A 99 -0.60 -10.01 -6.96
CA LEU A 99 -0.44 -9.82 -8.40
C LEU A 99 -1.31 -8.74 -9.04
N PRO A 100 -2.56 -8.44 -8.58
CA PRO A 100 -3.35 -7.36 -9.16
C PRO A 100 -2.78 -5.95 -9.00
N ASP A 101 -1.81 -5.75 -8.09
CA ASP A 101 -1.09 -4.48 -7.95
C ASP A 101 -0.02 -4.38 -9.06
N LEU A 102 -0.35 -3.65 -10.13
CA LEU A 102 0.56 -3.42 -11.26
C LEU A 102 1.38 -2.15 -11.01
N CYS A 103 2.69 -2.26 -11.12
CA CYS A 103 3.61 -1.18 -10.77
C CYS A 103 4.36 -0.65 -11.98
N VAL A 104 4.25 0.66 -12.23
CA VAL A 104 4.94 1.41 -13.27
C VAL A 104 5.99 2.32 -12.65
N THR A 105 7.21 2.31 -13.20
CA THR A 105 8.33 3.16 -12.75
C THR A 105 8.96 3.89 -13.94
N VAL A 106 9.12 5.20 -13.81
CA VAL A 106 9.69 6.09 -14.84
C VAL A 106 10.92 6.80 -14.28
N PRO A 107 12.10 6.70 -14.92
CA PRO A 107 13.27 7.48 -14.55
C PRO A 107 13.11 8.95 -14.96
N VAL A 108 13.52 9.85 -14.09
CA VAL A 108 13.57 11.30 -14.33
C VAL A 108 14.96 11.67 -14.82
N PHE A 109 15.02 12.31 -15.98
CA PHE A 109 16.28 12.72 -16.57
C PHE A 109 16.51 14.24 -16.46
N HIS A 110 17.74 14.61 -16.09
CA HIS A 110 18.24 15.96 -16.17
C HIS A 110 19.62 15.95 -16.84
N LYS A 111 19.80 16.69 -17.92
CA LYS A 111 21.05 16.76 -18.71
C LYS A 111 21.62 15.38 -19.11
N GLY A 112 20.73 14.43 -19.40
CA GLY A 112 21.11 13.08 -19.88
C GLY A 112 21.40 12.07 -18.76
N GLU A 113 21.31 12.46 -17.51
CA GLU A 113 21.51 11.57 -16.35
C GLU A 113 20.21 11.37 -15.58
N VAL A 114 20.01 10.19 -15.00
CA VAL A 114 18.89 9.92 -14.10
C VAL A 114 19.12 10.64 -12.78
N VAL A 115 18.11 11.37 -12.31
CA VAL A 115 18.18 12.16 -11.06
C VAL A 115 17.11 11.78 -10.04
N ALA A 116 16.06 11.08 -10.46
CA ALA A 116 14.98 10.60 -9.59
C ALA A 116 14.15 9.54 -10.33
N PHE A 117 13.12 9.02 -9.65
CA PHE A 117 12.11 8.13 -10.21
C PHE A 117 10.71 8.57 -9.80
N VAL A 118 9.77 8.49 -10.73
CA VAL A 118 8.34 8.59 -10.47
C VAL A 118 7.73 7.21 -10.64
N GLN A 119 6.97 6.78 -9.66
CA GLN A 119 6.37 5.47 -9.62
C GLN A 119 4.87 5.60 -9.34
N ALA A 120 4.08 4.74 -9.97
CA ALA A 120 2.69 4.51 -9.60
C ALA A 120 2.41 3.01 -9.59
N PHE A 121 1.49 2.59 -8.75
CA PHE A 121 0.89 1.27 -8.83
C PHE A 121 -0.59 1.37 -8.54
N GLY A 122 -1.38 0.50 -9.16
CA GLY A 122 -2.82 0.42 -8.97
C GLY A 122 -3.31 -1.01 -8.93
N HIS A 123 -4.39 -1.23 -8.19
CA HIS A 123 -5.08 -2.50 -8.13
C HIS A 123 -6.00 -2.64 -9.35
N HIS A 124 -5.56 -3.43 -10.34
CA HIS A 124 -6.32 -3.62 -11.59
C HIS A 124 -7.46 -4.61 -11.39
N ASP A 125 -8.52 -4.45 -12.21
CA ASP A 125 -9.74 -5.25 -12.08
C ASP A 125 -9.50 -6.74 -12.30
N ASP A 126 -8.73 -7.12 -13.33
CA ASP A 126 -8.45 -8.52 -13.67
C ASP A 126 -7.15 -8.67 -14.46
N ILE A 127 -6.31 -9.57 -14.00
CA ILE A 127 -5.06 -9.99 -14.67
C ILE A 127 -5.00 -11.50 -14.92
N GLY A 128 -6.16 -12.16 -14.98
CA GLY A 128 -6.28 -13.60 -15.19
C GLY A 128 -6.38 -14.41 -13.89
N GLY A 129 -5.82 -15.59 -13.89
CA GLY A 129 -5.90 -16.51 -12.75
C GLY A 129 -7.20 -17.33 -12.70
N ALA A 130 -7.39 -18.05 -11.59
CA ALA A 130 -8.43 -19.06 -11.45
C ALA A 130 -9.86 -18.51 -11.39
N VAL A 131 -10.04 -17.24 -11.00
CA VAL A 131 -11.36 -16.62 -10.84
C VAL A 131 -11.39 -15.22 -11.47
N PRO A 132 -12.56 -14.72 -11.89
CA PRO A 132 -12.72 -13.32 -12.27
C PRO A 132 -12.30 -12.39 -11.12
N GLY A 133 -11.61 -11.29 -11.47
CA GLY A 133 -11.06 -10.35 -10.51
C GLY A 133 -9.72 -10.75 -9.91
N SER A 134 -9.14 -11.88 -10.36
CA SER A 134 -7.80 -12.31 -9.96
C SER A 134 -7.58 -12.43 -8.45
N MET A 135 -8.64 -12.71 -7.69
CA MET A 135 -8.59 -12.86 -6.23
C MET A 135 -9.17 -14.20 -5.76
N PRO A 136 -8.54 -15.34 -6.09
CA PRO A 136 -9.01 -16.65 -5.66
C PRO A 136 -8.79 -16.82 -4.14
N SER A 137 -9.88 -16.82 -3.38
CA SER A 137 -9.84 -16.98 -1.91
C SER A 137 -9.36 -18.36 -1.45
N ARG A 138 -9.22 -19.31 -2.36
CA ARG A 138 -8.79 -20.69 -2.08
C ARG A 138 -7.55 -21.09 -2.86
N ALA A 139 -6.79 -20.13 -3.37
CA ALA A 139 -5.52 -20.41 -4.06
C ALA A 139 -4.55 -21.16 -3.14
N ARG A 140 -3.86 -22.13 -3.71
CA ARG A 140 -2.80 -22.90 -3.05
C ARG A 140 -1.41 -22.59 -3.61
N SER A 141 -1.38 -21.81 -4.68
CA SER A 141 -0.17 -21.38 -5.35
C SER A 141 -0.39 -20.00 -5.98
N VAL A 142 0.65 -19.17 -5.99
CA VAL A 142 0.64 -17.86 -6.66
C VAL A 142 0.30 -17.98 -8.15
N PHE A 143 0.56 -19.13 -8.79
CA PHE A 143 0.19 -19.37 -10.20
C PHE A 143 -1.34 -19.40 -10.45
N GLU A 144 -2.14 -19.58 -9.42
CA GLU A 144 -3.59 -19.51 -9.52
C GLU A 144 -4.12 -18.07 -9.44
N GLU A 145 -3.29 -17.11 -9.01
CA GLU A 145 -3.69 -15.74 -8.67
C GLU A 145 -3.70 -14.79 -9.88
N GLY A 146 -3.01 -15.12 -10.96
CA GLY A 146 -3.00 -14.31 -12.17
C GLY A 146 -1.66 -14.34 -12.90
N LEU A 147 -1.54 -13.43 -13.88
CA LEU A 147 -0.32 -13.26 -14.64
C LEU A 147 0.76 -12.58 -13.77
N MET A 148 1.86 -13.27 -13.58
CA MET A 148 3.03 -12.81 -12.85
C MET A 148 4.08 -12.30 -13.83
N VAL A 149 4.45 -11.03 -13.74
CA VAL A 149 5.40 -10.38 -14.64
C VAL A 149 6.59 -9.86 -13.84
N PRO A 150 7.80 -10.37 -14.10
CA PRO A 150 9.02 -9.85 -13.49
C PRO A 150 9.29 -8.42 -13.97
N PRO A 151 10.32 -7.73 -13.44
CA PRO A 151 10.73 -6.44 -13.96
C PRO A 151 11.00 -6.51 -15.47
N ILE A 152 10.28 -5.71 -16.24
CA ILE A 152 10.44 -5.58 -17.70
C ILE A 152 10.45 -4.11 -18.11
N LYS A 153 10.98 -3.83 -19.30
CA LYS A 153 10.80 -2.56 -19.98
C LYS A 153 9.47 -2.59 -20.74
N LEU A 154 8.45 -1.86 -20.24
CA LEU A 154 7.13 -1.77 -20.84
C LEU A 154 7.09 -0.78 -22.01
N TRP A 155 7.82 0.35 -21.89
CA TRP A 155 8.09 1.25 -23.02
C TRP A 155 9.60 1.43 -23.17
N ASP A 156 10.08 1.37 -24.39
CA ASP A 156 11.49 1.62 -24.73
C ASP A 156 11.61 2.93 -25.49
N GLN A 157 12.18 3.94 -24.83
CA GLN A 157 12.36 5.30 -25.39
C GLN A 157 11.07 5.87 -26.01
N GLY A 158 9.96 5.72 -25.29
CA GLY A 158 8.64 6.20 -25.71
C GLY A 158 7.87 5.25 -26.64
N VAL A 159 8.44 4.10 -27.00
CA VAL A 159 7.77 3.10 -27.84
C VAL A 159 7.22 1.96 -26.97
N PRO A 160 5.89 1.76 -26.94
CA PRO A 160 5.28 0.67 -26.17
C PRO A 160 5.75 -0.72 -26.64
N ASN A 161 6.07 -1.59 -25.70
CA ASN A 161 6.34 -3.01 -25.93
C ASN A 161 5.02 -3.75 -26.23
N ARG A 162 4.65 -3.80 -27.49
CA ARG A 162 3.38 -4.40 -27.94
C ARG A 162 3.26 -5.87 -27.59
N ALA A 163 4.37 -6.62 -27.57
CA ALA A 163 4.32 -8.05 -27.22
C ALA A 163 3.93 -8.23 -25.74
N ALA A 164 4.57 -7.49 -24.83
CA ALA A 164 4.22 -7.52 -23.42
C ALA A 164 2.77 -7.10 -23.17
N LEU A 165 2.34 -5.98 -23.72
CA LEU A 165 0.95 -5.49 -23.59
C LEU A 165 -0.07 -6.48 -24.15
N THR A 166 0.23 -7.12 -25.29
CA THR A 166 -0.67 -8.13 -25.88
C THR A 166 -0.78 -9.36 -24.99
N ILE A 167 0.32 -9.83 -24.40
CA ILE A 167 0.30 -10.96 -23.46
C ILE A 167 -0.53 -10.60 -22.22
N MET A 168 -0.31 -9.42 -21.64
CA MET A 168 -1.01 -8.97 -20.44
C MET A 168 -2.52 -8.85 -20.68
N THR A 169 -2.92 -8.13 -21.73
CA THR A 169 -4.34 -7.91 -22.07
C THR A 169 -5.03 -9.22 -22.49
N ARG A 170 -4.32 -10.15 -23.16
CA ARG A 170 -4.89 -11.45 -23.54
C ARG A 170 -5.20 -12.35 -22.34
N ASN A 171 -4.49 -12.18 -21.24
CA ASN A 171 -4.72 -12.94 -20.01
C ASN A 171 -5.79 -12.32 -19.11
N SER A 172 -6.21 -11.08 -19.35
CA SER A 172 -7.24 -10.39 -18.59
C SER A 172 -8.65 -10.67 -19.15
N ARG A 173 -9.63 -10.73 -18.24
CA ARG A 173 -11.06 -10.76 -18.60
C ARG A 173 -11.63 -9.37 -18.90
N THR A 174 -10.87 -8.31 -18.54
CA THR A 174 -11.19 -6.89 -18.79
C THR A 174 -10.08 -6.20 -19.60
N PRO A 175 -9.76 -6.69 -20.82
CA PRO A 175 -8.55 -6.28 -21.56
C PRO A 175 -8.50 -4.78 -21.87
N ASP A 176 -9.64 -4.17 -22.19
CA ASP A 176 -9.74 -2.74 -22.53
C ASP A 176 -9.53 -1.85 -21.29
N ALA A 177 -10.05 -2.27 -20.14
CA ALA A 177 -9.81 -1.58 -18.88
C ALA A 177 -8.34 -1.67 -18.49
N LEU A 178 -7.76 -2.88 -18.51
CA LEU A 178 -6.35 -3.11 -18.21
C LEU A 178 -5.42 -2.26 -19.12
N ALA A 179 -5.67 -2.27 -20.43
CA ALA A 179 -4.87 -1.46 -21.36
C ALA A 179 -4.98 0.04 -21.08
N GLY A 180 -6.20 0.52 -20.79
CA GLY A 180 -6.44 1.93 -20.53
C GLY A 180 -5.86 2.39 -19.19
N ASP A 181 -5.88 1.56 -18.18
CA ASP A 181 -5.32 1.86 -16.86
C ASP A 181 -3.79 1.89 -16.90
N LEU A 182 -3.16 0.92 -17.58
CA LEU A 182 -1.70 0.94 -17.80
C LEU A 182 -1.25 2.17 -18.60
N ASP A 183 -2.00 2.58 -19.63
CA ASP A 183 -1.70 3.81 -20.38
C ASP A 183 -1.84 5.06 -19.49
N ALA A 184 -2.86 5.11 -18.63
CA ALA A 184 -3.07 6.16 -17.66
C ALA A 184 -1.89 6.28 -16.67
N GLU A 185 -1.44 5.17 -16.10
CA GLU A 185 -0.31 5.13 -15.17
C GLU A 185 1.01 5.53 -15.85
N CYS A 186 1.30 4.96 -17.05
CA CYS A 186 2.50 5.31 -17.82
C CYS A 186 2.53 6.80 -18.17
N SER A 187 1.44 7.32 -18.71
CA SER A 187 1.34 8.72 -19.13
C SER A 187 1.43 9.69 -17.96
N ALA A 188 0.79 9.35 -16.82
CA ALA A 188 0.86 10.17 -15.61
C ALA A 188 2.26 10.18 -15.00
N CYS A 189 2.94 9.03 -14.92
CA CYS A 189 4.33 8.97 -14.43
C CYS A 189 5.29 9.72 -15.35
N LEU A 190 5.14 9.64 -16.68
CA LEU A 190 5.93 10.44 -17.64
C LEU A 190 5.66 11.95 -17.49
N MET A 191 4.41 12.34 -17.22
CA MET A 191 4.09 13.74 -16.91
C MET A 191 4.78 14.18 -15.61
N GLY A 192 4.66 13.38 -14.54
CA GLY A 192 5.33 13.65 -13.27
C GLY A 192 6.85 13.76 -13.40
N ALA A 193 7.45 12.88 -14.22
CA ALA A 193 8.90 12.93 -14.50
C ALA A 193 9.31 14.26 -15.17
N ARG A 194 8.54 14.76 -16.13
CA ARG A 194 8.80 16.09 -16.75
C ARG A 194 8.67 17.22 -15.72
N ARG A 195 7.61 17.19 -14.92
CA ARG A 195 7.38 18.19 -13.87
C ARG A 195 8.49 18.20 -12.83
N LEU A 196 9.00 17.01 -12.46
CA LEU A 196 10.11 16.92 -11.51
C LEU A 196 11.44 17.39 -12.14
N ALA A 197 11.68 17.15 -13.43
CA ALA A 197 12.86 17.63 -14.13
C ALA A 197 12.96 19.18 -14.13
N GLU A 198 11.82 19.90 -14.21
CA GLU A 198 11.79 21.37 -14.11
C GLU A 198 12.39 21.91 -12.80
N LEU A 199 12.28 21.13 -11.71
CA LEU A 199 12.89 21.48 -10.42
C LEU A 199 14.42 21.50 -10.52
N PHE A 200 15.00 20.50 -11.19
CA PHE A 200 16.43 20.40 -11.43
C PHE A 200 16.94 21.45 -12.41
N ASP A 201 16.15 21.80 -13.44
CA ASP A 201 16.46 22.89 -14.38
C ASP A 201 16.53 24.25 -13.66
N ARG A 202 15.63 24.46 -12.69
CA ARG A 202 15.51 25.74 -11.98
C ARG A 202 16.58 25.93 -10.90
N TYR A 203 16.89 24.91 -10.13
CA TYR A 203 17.73 25.02 -8.93
C TYR A 203 19.08 24.31 -9.04
N GLY A 204 19.28 23.50 -10.07
CA GLY A 204 20.46 22.68 -10.25
C GLY A 204 20.45 21.39 -9.42
N ARG A 205 21.20 20.40 -9.90
CA ARG A 205 21.19 19.03 -9.34
C ARG A 205 21.66 19.00 -7.89
N GLU A 206 22.82 19.58 -7.59
CA GLU A 206 23.42 19.53 -6.25
C GLU A 206 22.50 20.13 -5.20
N ALA A 207 21.86 21.27 -5.50
CA ALA A 207 20.95 21.93 -4.55
C ALA A 207 19.68 21.09 -4.29
N VAL A 208 19.10 20.47 -5.33
CA VAL A 208 17.91 19.63 -5.19
C VAL A 208 18.23 18.33 -4.45
N GLU A 209 19.34 17.66 -4.76
CA GLU A 209 19.78 16.45 -4.04
C GLU A 209 20.08 16.72 -2.58
N ALA A 210 20.70 17.87 -2.26
CA ALA A 210 20.90 18.31 -0.87
C ALA A 210 19.57 18.52 -0.14
N CYS A 211 18.54 19.04 -0.81
CA CYS A 211 17.20 19.15 -0.25
C CYS A 211 16.57 17.77 -0.01
N PHE A 212 16.75 16.79 -0.90
CA PHE A 212 16.27 15.42 -0.71
C PHE A 212 16.89 14.78 0.55
N ASP A 213 18.20 14.93 0.73
CA ASP A 213 18.87 14.46 1.94
C ASP A 213 18.30 15.16 3.19
N ALA A 214 18.10 16.49 3.14
CA ALA A 214 17.53 17.26 4.26
C ALA A 214 16.09 16.85 4.60
N ILE A 215 15.23 16.57 3.61
CA ILE A 215 13.85 16.11 3.81
C ILE A 215 13.84 14.77 4.56
N ILE A 216 14.69 13.83 4.16
CA ILE A 216 14.81 12.53 4.81
C ILE A 216 15.35 12.66 6.23
N ASP A 217 16.42 13.43 6.41
CA ASP A 217 17.04 13.66 7.73
C ASP A 217 16.08 14.36 8.69
N ASN A 218 15.28 15.33 8.20
CA ASN A 218 14.26 16.02 9.00
C ASN A 218 13.19 15.03 9.49
N THR A 219 12.76 14.09 8.65
CA THR A 219 11.82 13.04 9.06
C THR A 219 12.44 12.15 10.13
N THR A 220 13.67 11.68 9.92
CA THR A 220 14.39 10.85 10.89
C THR A 220 14.52 11.55 12.26
N GLU A 221 14.96 12.80 12.26
CA GLU A 221 15.15 13.60 13.49
C GLU A 221 13.81 13.84 14.20
N THR A 222 12.77 14.20 13.43
CA THR A 222 11.42 14.47 13.96
C THR A 222 10.83 13.22 14.61
N PHE A 223 10.89 12.06 13.92
CA PHE A 223 10.40 10.81 14.48
C PHE A 223 11.18 10.43 15.75
N ARG A 224 12.50 10.49 15.70
CA ARG A 224 13.35 10.17 16.87
C ARG A 224 13.00 11.04 18.06
N ARG A 225 12.94 12.36 17.88
CA ARG A 225 12.77 13.34 18.96
C ARG A 225 11.35 13.44 19.46
N GLU A 226 10.34 13.49 18.55
CA GLU A 226 8.98 13.82 18.92
C GLU A 226 8.09 12.59 19.17
N LEU A 227 8.44 11.44 18.61
CA LEU A 227 7.63 10.23 18.71
C LEU A 227 8.32 9.14 19.52
N LEU A 228 9.49 8.68 19.07
CA LEU A 228 10.14 7.52 19.68
C LEU A 228 10.59 7.80 21.12
N SER A 229 11.01 9.01 21.43
CA SER A 229 11.37 9.43 22.80
C SER A 229 10.23 9.26 23.82
N LYS A 230 8.98 9.12 23.37
CA LYS A 230 7.81 8.91 24.23
C LYS A 230 7.53 7.44 24.55
N ILE A 231 8.21 6.53 23.87
CA ILE A 231 8.07 5.10 24.14
C ILE A 231 9.09 4.76 25.23
N PRO A 232 8.67 4.28 26.42
CA PRO A 232 9.60 3.87 27.45
C PRO A 232 10.53 2.77 26.96
N GLU A 233 11.80 2.78 27.43
CA GLU A 233 12.72 1.69 27.16
C GLU A 233 12.21 0.37 27.74
N GLY A 234 12.45 -0.71 27.03
CA GLY A 234 12.01 -2.04 27.47
C GLY A 234 11.72 -3.00 26.33
N VAL A 235 11.18 -4.15 26.71
CA VAL A 235 10.74 -5.21 25.78
C VAL A 235 9.27 -5.44 25.99
N TYR A 236 8.50 -5.32 24.92
CA TYR A 236 7.05 -5.45 24.91
C TYR A 236 6.63 -6.50 23.89
N VAL A 237 5.61 -7.29 24.23
CA VAL A 237 5.13 -8.37 23.35
C VAL A 237 3.63 -8.26 23.19
N TRP A 238 3.17 -8.42 21.94
CA TRP A 238 1.77 -8.54 21.58
C TRP A 238 1.61 -9.53 20.44
N GLU A 239 0.46 -10.19 20.39
CA GLU A 239 0.10 -11.10 19.32
C GLU A 239 -1.39 -10.99 19.01
N ASP A 240 -1.73 -11.27 17.76
CA ASP A 240 -3.09 -11.35 17.26
C ASP A 240 -3.17 -12.38 16.12
N TYR A 241 -4.33 -12.60 15.55
CA TYR A 241 -4.59 -13.74 14.71
C TYR A 241 -5.33 -13.37 13.43
N ALA A 242 -4.94 -13.98 12.31
CA ALA A 242 -5.83 -14.16 11.16
C ALA A 242 -6.60 -15.48 11.39
N GLU A 243 -7.91 -15.50 11.08
CA GLU A 243 -8.82 -16.55 11.54
C GLU A 243 -8.76 -17.83 10.71
N HIS A 244 -8.47 -17.72 9.40
CA HIS A 244 -8.25 -18.84 8.51
C HIS A 244 -7.60 -18.39 7.20
N ASP A 245 -7.08 -19.34 6.43
CA ASP A 245 -6.39 -19.09 5.17
C ASP A 245 -7.25 -19.34 3.91
N GLY A 246 -8.53 -19.67 4.07
CA GLY A 246 -9.46 -19.96 2.98
C GLY A 246 -9.39 -21.39 2.43
N VAL A 247 -8.41 -22.18 2.80
CA VAL A 247 -8.13 -23.53 2.25
C VAL A 247 -8.27 -24.63 3.30
N ASP A 248 -7.59 -24.50 4.42
CA ASP A 248 -7.67 -25.45 5.50
C ASP A 248 -8.95 -25.26 6.35
N GLU A 249 -9.21 -26.19 7.25
CA GLU A 249 -10.21 -25.96 8.29
C GLU A 249 -9.86 -24.70 9.09
N PRO A 250 -10.84 -23.92 9.53
CA PRO A 250 -10.59 -22.68 10.26
C PRO A 250 -9.64 -22.90 11.43
N LYS A 251 -8.55 -22.16 11.43
CA LYS A 251 -7.55 -22.15 12.50
C LYS A 251 -6.93 -20.77 12.62
N LEU A 252 -6.48 -20.44 13.81
CA LEU A 252 -5.81 -19.18 14.06
C LEU A 252 -4.37 -19.19 13.53
N HIS A 253 -4.03 -18.18 12.77
CA HIS A 253 -2.69 -17.91 12.29
C HIS A 253 -2.11 -16.74 13.08
N THR A 254 -1.23 -17.03 14.02
CA THR A 254 -0.63 -16.06 14.93
C THR A 254 0.28 -15.10 14.18
N GLN A 255 0.14 -13.82 14.48
CA GLN A 255 1.09 -12.77 14.14
C GLN A 255 1.59 -12.17 15.44
N ARG A 256 2.89 -12.17 15.64
CA ARG A 256 3.52 -11.75 16.88
C ARG A 256 4.56 -10.67 16.63
N ILE A 257 4.58 -9.67 17.50
CA ILE A 257 5.63 -8.66 17.56
C ILE A 257 6.23 -8.65 18.97
N THR A 258 7.55 -8.79 19.05
CA THR A 258 8.34 -8.38 20.19
C THR A 258 9.01 -7.07 19.84
N LEU A 259 8.59 -5.98 20.49
CA LEU A 259 9.17 -4.65 20.33
C LEU A 259 10.22 -4.43 21.42
N THR A 260 11.46 -4.20 21.01
CA THR A 260 12.54 -3.72 21.90
C THR A 260 12.79 -2.25 21.65
N VAL A 261 12.74 -1.44 22.69
CA VAL A 261 13.02 -0.01 22.68
C VAL A 261 14.28 0.25 23.47
N ASP A 262 15.31 0.76 22.82
CA ASP A 262 16.59 1.14 23.41
C ASP A 262 17.05 2.44 22.75
N HIS A 263 16.88 3.56 23.45
CA HIS A 263 17.21 4.89 22.93
C HIS A 263 18.71 5.13 22.76
N SER A 264 19.54 4.29 23.37
CA SER A 264 21.00 4.32 23.21
C SER A 264 21.49 3.57 21.97
N ALA A 265 20.64 2.68 21.40
CA ALA A 265 20.96 1.91 20.20
C ALA A 265 20.68 2.70 18.91
N ASP A 266 21.30 2.27 17.84
CA ASP A 266 21.04 2.75 16.49
C ASP A 266 20.92 1.57 15.52
N PRO A 267 19.72 1.21 15.08
CA PRO A 267 18.41 1.86 15.31
C PRO A 267 17.83 1.66 16.73
N PRO A 268 17.01 2.62 17.22
CA PRO A 268 16.43 2.57 18.56
C PRO A 268 15.28 1.59 18.74
N LEU A 269 14.62 1.19 17.65
CA LEU A 269 13.53 0.22 17.67
C LEU A 269 13.96 -1.09 17.01
N THR A 270 13.71 -2.21 17.69
CA THR A 270 13.77 -3.54 17.08
C THR A 270 12.38 -4.16 17.10
N ILE A 271 11.85 -4.49 15.93
CA ILE A 271 10.59 -5.22 15.75
C ILE A 271 10.94 -6.66 15.34
N ASP A 272 10.70 -7.60 16.23
CA ASP A 272 10.99 -9.02 16.03
C ASP A 272 9.68 -9.79 15.84
N PHE A 273 9.55 -10.46 14.69
CA PHE A 273 8.39 -11.26 14.30
C PHE A 273 8.51 -12.76 14.67
N THR A 274 9.53 -13.13 15.41
CA THR A 274 9.71 -14.53 15.87
C THR A 274 8.49 -15.00 16.67
N GLY A 275 7.96 -16.17 16.31
CA GLY A 275 6.72 -16.70 16.86
C GLY A 275 5.49 -16.49 15.99
N THR A 276 5.62 -15.79 14.85
CA THR A 276 4.60 -15.77 13.80
C THR A 276 4.42 -17.17 13.22
N SER A 277 3.16 -17.52 12.91
CA SER A 277 2.77 -18.85 12.41
C SER A 277 3.54 -19.27 11.16
N PRO A 278 3.70 -20.59 10.94
CA PRO A 278 4.18 -21.12 9.69
C PRO A 278 3.38 -20.61 8.49
N GLN A 279 3.99 -20.67 7.31
CA GLN A 279 3.39 -20.37 6.03
C GLN A 279 2.02 -21.04 5.89
N ALA A 280 1.01 -20.25 5.51
CA ALA A 280 -0.33 -20.74 5.23
C ALA A 280 -0.36 -21.47 3.87
N LYS A 281 -1.25 -22.46 3.75
CA LYS A 281 -1.51 -23.10 2.46
C LYS A 281 -2.36 -22.22 1.54
N GLY A 282 -3.20 -21.37 2.13
CA GLY A 282 -4.04 -20.41 1.44
C GLY A 282 -3.37 -19.04 1.25
N PRO A 283 -4.05 -18.10 0.57
CA PRO A 283 -3.45 -16.91 -0.01
C PRO A 283 -3.16 -15.75 0.97
N ILE A 284 -3.02 -16.00 2.26
CA ILE A 284 -2.79 -14.94 3.27
C ILE A 284 -1.32 -14.63 3.55
N ASN A 285 -0.37 -15.28 2.86
CA ASN A 285 1.06 -15.06 3.08
C ASN A 285 1.51 -13.69 2.55
N HIS A 286 2.50 -13.08 3.19
CA HIS A 286 3.11 -11.83 2.76
C HIS A 286 4.64 -11.96 2.70
N ALA A 287 5.23 -11.75 1.54
CA ALA A 287 6.68 -11.77 1.34
C ALA A 287 7.31 -10.46 1.87
N GLY A 288 7.46 -10.36 3.20
CA GLY A 288 7.82 -9.12 3.89
C GLY A 288 9.29 -8.92 4.25
N ASP A 289 10.11 -9.95 4.13
CA ASP A 289 11.48 -9.99 4.64
C ASP A 289 12.56 -9.45 3.66
N TYR A 290 12.18 -9.02 2.47
CA TYR A 290 13.12 -8.48 1.49
C TYR A 290 13.79 -7.19 1.96
N ALA A 291 15.07 -7.04 1.65
CA ALA A 291 15.87 -5.87 2.01
C ALA A 291 15.67 -5.45 3.49
N ASP A 292 15.76 -6.42 4.41
CA ASP A 292 15.55 -6.24 5.85
C ASP A 292 14.19 -5.61 6.19
N GLY A 293 13.16 -5.90 5.39
CA GLY A 293 11.80 -5.44 5.61
C GLY A 293 11.58 -3.96 5.30
N VAL A 294 12.34 -3.37 4.38
CA VAL A 294 12.24 -1.93 4.05
C VAL A 294 10.83 -1.49 3.69
N PHE A 295 10.06 -2.33 2.99
CA PHE A 295 8.64 -2.07 2.73
C PHE A 295 7.83 -2.05 4.02
N LEU A 296 7.95 -3.07 4.87
CA LEU A 296 7.21 -3.16 6.13
C LEU A 296 7.59 -2.04 7.10
N LYS A 297 8.84 -1.59 7.14
CA LYS A 297 9.25 -0.44 7.95
C LYS A 297 8.44 0.81 7.59
N LYS A 298 8.28 1.08 6.29
CA LYS A 298 7.47 2.21 5.80
C LYS A 298 5.97 1.97 5.96
N TRP A 299 5.51 0.73 5.79
CA TRP A 299 4.11 0.36 5.97
C TRP A 299 3.63 0.49 7.42
N LEU A 300 4.45 0.08 8.38
CA LEU A 300 4.11 0.10 9.80
C LEU A 300 4.36 1.47 10.47
N ALA A 301 5.30 2.26 9.96
CA ALA A 301 5.69 3.54 10.57
C ALA A 301 4.54 4.57 10.74
N PRO A 302 3.51 4.65 9.87
CA PRO A 302 2.39 5.56 10.09
C PRO A 302 1.70 5.42 11.44
N ILE A 303 1.69 4.23 12.06
CA ILE A 303 1.09 4.02 13.38
C ILE A 303 1.80 4.85 14.47
N LEU A 304 3.11 5.08 14.31
CA LEU A 304 3.90 5.86 15.26
C LEU A 304 3.44 7.31 15.35
N ARG A 305 2.78 7.85 14.33
CA ARG A 305 2.23 9.22 14.36
C ARG A 305 1.21 9.42 15.49
N ASN A 306 0.54 8.35 15.94
CA ASN A 306 -0.37 8.42 17.10
C ASN A 306 0.33 8.81 18.41
N LEU A 307 1.66 8.79 18.45
CA LEU A 307 2.46 9.29 19.56
C LEU A 307 2.62 10.81 19.55
N ALA A 308 2.20 11.52 18.49
CA ALA A 308 2.22 12.99 18.46
C ALA A 308 1.36 13.58 19.58
N ASP A 309 1.69 14.82 20.01
CA ASP A 309 1.00 15.45 21.14
C ASP A 309 -0.43 15.88 20.80
N THR A 310 -0.68 16.22 19.54
CA THR A 310 -2.00 16.65 19.05
C THR A 310 -2.35 16.00 17.72
N PRO A 311 -3.65 15.89 17.40
CA PRO A 311 -4.12 15.40 16.12
C PRO A 311 -3.60 16.21 14.92
N GLU A 312 -3.47 17.54 15.08
CA GLU A 312 -2.93 18.43 14.03
C GLU A 312 -1.49 18.07 13.74
N ARG A 313 -0.67 17.89 14.80
CA ARG A 313 0.73 17.47 14.62
C ARG A 313 0.83 16.09 14.00
N MET A 314 -0.04 15.16 14.37
CA MET A 314 -0.10 13.84 13.75
C MET A 314 -0.35 13.93 12.24
N ALA A 315 -1.24 14.84 11.79
CA ALA A 315 -1.56 15.02 10.38
C ALA A 315 -0.42 15.67 9.57
N GLU A 316 0.44 16.47 10.22
CA GLU A 316 1.58 17.14 9.58
C GLU A 316 2.80 16.24 9.37
N LEU A 317 2.86 15.08 10.04
CA LEU A 317 4.03 14.21 10.00
C LEU A 317 4.04 13.34 8.73
N ASP A 318 5.04 13.55 7.89
CA ASP A 318 5.31 12.71 6.73
C ASP A 318 5.99 11.39 7.12
N VAL A 319 5.72 10.35 6.35
CA VAL A 319 6.35 9.02 6.49
C VAL A 319 7.07 8.67 5.18
N ASN A 320 8.28 9.18 5.02
CA ASN A 320 9.16 8.89 3.89
C ASN A 320 10.27 7.89 4.29
N GLU A 321 11.33 7.78 3.50
CA GLU A 321 12.46 6.88 3.78
C GLU A 321 13.16 7.19 5.12
N GLY A 322 13.00 8.38 5.69
CA GLY A 322 13.60 8.78 6.97
C GLY A 322 13.18 7.93 8.17
N VAL A 323 12.13 7.14 8.07
CA VAL A 323 11.72 6.20 9.13
C VAL A 323 12.54 4.90 9.11
N VAL A 324 13.11 4.53 7.96
CA VAL A 324 13.80 3.25 7.76
C VAL A 324 15.01 3.07 8.71
N PRO A 325 15.91 4.05 8.89
CA PRO A 325 17.07 3.91 9.78
C PRO A 325 16.69 3.83 11.26
N LEU A 326 15.45 4.12 11.63
CA LEU A 326 15.00 4.10 13.03
C LEU A 326 14.53 2.71 13.49
N ILE A 327 14.35 1.78 12.55
CA ILE A 327 13.71 0.49 12.81
C ILE A 327 14.60 -0.64 12.30
N LYS A 328 14.98 -1.56 13.17
CA LYS A 328 15.52 -2.87 12.83
C LYS A 328 14.37 -3.87 12.81
N MET A 329 14.28 -4.70 11.76
CA MET A 329 13.35 -5.82 11.71
C MET A 329 14.10 -7.14 11.84
N VAL A 330 13.53 -8.06 12.61
CA VAL A 330 14.00 -9.43 12.75
C VAL A 330 12.89 -10.34 12.28
N PHE A 331 13.19 -11.14 11.27
CA PHE A 331 12.26 -12.09 10.69
C PHE A 331 12.54 -13.51 11.17
N PRO A 332 11.49 -14.35 11.32
CA PRO A 332 11.67 -15.78 11.52
C PRO A 332 12.33 -16.42 10.27
N GLU A 333 12.74 -17.68 10.40
CA GLU A 333 13.23 -18.46 9.27
C GLU A 333 12.21 -18.50 8.12
N LYS A 334 12.68 -18.82 6.91
CA LYS A 334 11.81 -18.98 5.74
C LYS A 334 10.73 -20.04 5.98
N GLY A 335 9.53 -19.79 5.43
CA GLY A 335 8.38 -20.67 5.57
C GLY A 335 7.40 -20.24 6.66
N THR A 336 7.33 -18.94 6.95
CA THR A 336 6.27 -18.36 7.81
C THR A 336 5.36 -17.44 7.01
N LEU A 337 4.29 -16.93 7.65
CA LEU A 337 3.35 -15.96 7.04
C LEU A 337 4.05 -14.72 6.46
N LEU A 338 5.18 -14.29 7.04
CA LEU A 338 5.91 -13.08 6.64
C LEU A 338 7.17 -13.38 5.83
N THR A 339 7.52 -14.64 5.70
CA THR A 339 8.70 -15.12 4.98
C THR A 339 8.37 -16.33 4.09
N PRO A 340 7.28 -16.26 3.30
CA PRO A 340 6.82 -17.41 2.54
C PRO A 340 7.85 -17.86 1.50
N ILE A 341 7.81 -19.15 1.18
CA ILE A 341 8.64 -19.76 0.14
C ILE A 341 7.82 -19.86 -1.14
N PHE A 342 8.38 -19.35 -2.25
CA PHE A 342 7.77 -19.50 -3.57
C PHE A 342 7.47 -21.00 -3.86
N PRO A 343 6.29 -21.33 -4.38
CA PRO A 343 5.24 -20.47 -4.93
C PRO A 343 4.02 -20.29 -3.97
N ALA A 344 4.21 -20.01 -2.70
CA ALA A 344 3.10 -19.81 -1.78
C ALA A 344 2.17 -18.68 -2.27
N PRO A 345 0.84 -18.84 -2.15
CA PRO A 345 -0.11 -17.84 -2.59
C PRO A 345 -0.17 -16.64 -1.62
N THR A 346 -0.43 -15.44 -2.17
CA THR A 346 -0.30 -14.16 -1.44
C THR A 346 -1.49 -13.22 -1.62
N ASN A 347 -2.44 -13.57 -2.45
CA ASN A 347 -3.49 -12.67 -2.91
C ASN A 347 -4.27 -11.95 -1.79
N ALA A 348 -4.61 -12.67 -0.72
CA ALA A 348 -5.29 -12.13 0.46
C ALA A 348 -4.31 -11.67 1.58
N ARG A 349 -3.05 -11.40 1.25
CA ARG A 349 -2.00 -10.93 2.19
C ARG A 349 -2.43 -9.70 2.99
N THR A 350 -3.41 -8.95 2.49
CA THR A 350 -3.94 -7.75 3.12
C THR A 350 -4.38 -8.01 4.55
N PHE A 351 -5.00 -9.18 4.82
CA PHE A 351 -5.40 -9.54 6.18
C PHE A 351 -4.22 -9.70 7.13
N VAL A 352 -3.07 -10.16 6.63
CA VAL A 352 -1.85 -10.27 7.44
C VAL A 352 -1.21 -8.90 7.67
N ILE A 353 -1.01 -8.09 6.65
CA ILE A 353 -0.33 -6.80 6.82
C ILE A 353 -1.18 -5.75 7.55
N LEU A 354 -2.51 -5.79 7.42
CA LEU A 354 -3.38 -4.92 8.22
C LEU A 354 -3.43 -5.38 9.67
N ARG A 355 -3.44 -6.71 9.91
CA ARG A 355 -3.32 -7.25 11.27
C ARG A 355 -2.02 -6.85 11.94
N LEU A 356 -0.90 -6.79 11.21
CA LEU A 356 0.36 -6.30 11.75
C LEU A 356 0.29 -4.85 12.25
N LEU A 357 -0.53 -3.99 11.63
CA LEU A 357 -0.78 -2.64 12.17
C LEU A 357 -1.47 -2.72 13.54
N GLY A 358 -2.47 -3.58 13.69
CA GLY A 358 -3.14 -3.84 14.97
C GLY A 358 -2.19 -4.41 16.01
N VAL A 359 -1.37 -5.40 15.63
CA VAL A 359 -0.36 -5.98 16.54
C VAL A 359 0.65 -4.93 16.99
N LEU A 360 1.12 -4.06 16.09
CA LEU A 360 2.03 -2.98 16.44
C LEU A 360 1.33 -1.92 17.32
N ALA A 361 0.07 -1.58 17.04
CA ALA A 361 -0.70 -0.69 17.89
C ALA A 361 -0.86 -1.28 19.29
N GLY A 362 -1.18 -2.58 19.42
CA GLY A 362 -1.32 -3.28 20.69
C GLY A 362 -0.03 -3.30 21.51
N VAL A 363 1.12 -3.59 20.89
CA VAL A 363 2.40 -3.57 21.61
C VAL A 363 2.80 -2.16 22.03
N LEU A 364 2.52 -1.13 21.20
CA LEU A 364 2.75 0.27 21.53
C LEU A 364 1.78 0.76 22.62
N ALA A 365 0.51 0.36 22.58
CA ALA A 365 -0.45 0.66 23.65
C ALA A 365 0.04 0.10 25.00
N LYS A 366 0.55 -1.13 25.01
CA LYS A 366 1.15 -1.73 26.21
C LYS A 366 2.37 -0.94 26.71
N ALA A 367 3.21 -0.45 25.80
CA ALA A 367 4.39 0.33 26.14
C ALA A 367 4.04 1.75 26.66
N THR A 368 2.99 2.36 26.12
CA THR A 368 2.64 3.78 26.35
C THR A 368 1.44 3.99 27.27
N GLY A 369 0.93 2.92 27.90
CA GLY A 369 -0.22 3.01 28.81
C GLY A 369 -1.54 3.33 28.10
N GLY A 370 -1.74 2.82 26.87
CA GLY A 370 -3.00 2.93 26.14
C GLY A 370 -3.08 4.06 25.13
N ARG A 371 -1.96 4.76 24.84
CA ARG A 371 -1.93 5.91 23.91
C ARG A 371 -1.90 5.49 22.43
N MET A 372 -2.72 4.50 22.05
CA MET A 372 -2.89 4.06 20.67
C MET A 372 -4.37 3.93 20.36
N PRO A 373 -4.79 3.99 19.07
CA PRO A 373 -6.16 3.64 18.73
C PRO A 373 -6.43 2.19 19.11
N ALA A 374 -7.67 1.92 19.51
CA ALA A 374 -8.15 0.55 19.69
C ALA A 374 -8.16 -0.19 18.35
N ASP A 375 -8.29 -1.52 18.40
CA ASP A 375 -8.36 -2.34 17.19
C ASP A 375 -9.59 -2.00 16.34
N GLN A 376 -9.55 -2.35 15.07
CA GLN A 376 -10.60 -2.05 14.10
C GLN A 376 -10.82 -3.24 13.17
N GLU A 377 -11.99 -3.30 12.53
CA GLU A 377 -12.18 -4.19 11.41
C GLU A 377 -11.19 -3.85 10.30
N THR A 378 -10.55 -4.87 9.72
CA THR A 378 -9.50 -4.64 8.74
C THR A 378 -10.06 -4.16 7.41
N ILE A 379 -10.77 -5.04 6.70
CA ILE A 379 -11.30 -4.75 5.38
C ILE A 379 -12.23 -5.87 4.93
N ARG A 380 -13.23 -5.54 4.14
CA ARG A 380 -14.06 -6.52 3.45
C ARG A 380 -14.02 -6.28 1.95
N TYR A 381 -13.46 -7.23 1.21
CA TYR A 381 -13.57 -7.24 -0.24
C TYR A 381 -14.85 -7.96 -0.65
N THR A 382 -15.61 -7.33 -1.54
CA THR A 382 -16.77 -7.93 -2.18
C THR A 382 -16.61 -7.87 -3.68
N GLY A 383 -17.06 -8.93 -4.37
CA GLY A 383 -17.06 -8.99 -5.81
C GLY A 383 -18.34 -9.65 -6.31
N VAL A 384 -18.88 -9.13 -7.40
CA VAL A 384 -20.00 -9.72 -8.12
C VAL A 384 -19.61 -9.84 -9.58
N TYR A 385 -19.77 -11.00 -10.17
CA TYR A 385 -19.54 -11.21 -11.58
C TYR A 385 -20.66 -12.04 -12.21
N GLY A 386 -20.99 -11.72 -13.45
CA GLY A 386 -22.09 -12.33 -14.19
C GLY A 386 -22.14 -11.80 -15.61
N GLU A 387 -23.32 -11.93 -16.24
CA GLU A 387 -23.58 -11.44 -17.58
C GLU A 387 -24.67 -10.36 -17.57
N SER A 388 -24.46 -9.32 -18.37
CA SER A 388 -25.42 -8.26 -18.69
C SER A 388 -25.77 -8.30 -20.18
N ASP A 389 -26.63 -7.37 -20.64
CA ASP A 389 -26.93 -7.24 -22.07
C ASP A 389 -25.71 -6.80 -22.89
N ASP A 390 -24.76 -6.12 -22.25
CA ASP A 390 -23.51 -5.66 -22.87
C ASP A 390 -22.37 -6.68 -22.75
N GLY A 391 -22.65 -7.88 -22.20
CA GLY A 391 -21.68 -8.96 -22.02
C GLY A 391 -21.30 -9.20 -20.55
N PRO A 392 -20.21 -9.95 -20.32
CA PRO A 392 -19.75 -10.26 -18.97
C PRO A 392 -19.32 -9.00 -18.21
N TYR A 393 -19.66 -8.95 -16.92
CA TYR A 393 -19.26 -7.84 -16.05
C TYR A 393 -18.59 -8.33 -14.77
N LEU A 394 -17.78 -7.47 -14.22
CA LEU A 394 -17.16 -7.62 -12.91
C LEU A 394 -17.36 -6.31 -12.13
N MET A 395 -18.00 -6.42 -10.98
CA MET A 395 -18.04 -5.36 -9.97
C MET A 395 -17.17 -5.79 -8.79
N ARG A 396 -16.34 -4.89 -8.31
CA ARG A 396 -15.54 -5.09 -7.10
C ARG A 396 -15.64 -3.87 -6.23
N GLU A 397 -15.68 -4.08 -4.94
CA GLU A 397 -15.75 -3.01 -3.96
C GLU A 397 -15.02 -3.42 -2.68
N VAL A 398 -14.33 -2.45 -2.11
CA VAL A 398 -13.72 -2.55 -0.81
C VAL A 398 -14.61 -1.80 0.17
N LEU A 399 -15.07 -2.47 1.21
CA LEU A 399 -15.89 -1.87 2.26
C LEU A 399 -15.04 -1.65 3.50
N GLY A 400 -15.03 -0.42 4.01
CA GLY A 400 -14.41 -0.08 5.30
C GLY A 400 -15.35 -0.40 6.45
N GLY A 401 -14.78 -0.59 7.63
CA GLY A 401 -15.51 -0.68 8.89
C GLY A 401 -15.40 0.62 9.71
N GLY A 402 -15.80 0.57 10.97
CA GLY A 402 -15.50 1.64 11.92
C GLY A 402 -14.04 1.57 12.37
N SER A 403 -13.38 2.70 12.57
CA SER A 403 -12.07 2.72 13.21
C SER A 403 -12.18 2.54 14.72
N GLY A 404 -11.13 2.04 15.36
CA GLY A 404 -11.05 1.97 16.82
C GLY A 404 -11.15 3.33 17.49
N GLY A 405 -11.70 3.38 18.72
CA GLY A 405 -11.68 4.57 19.56
C GLY A 405 -10.25 5.03 19.80
N ARG A 406 -10.03 6.34 19.83
CA ARG A 406 -8.72 6.95 20.07
C ARG A 406 -8.63 7.41 21.53
N TRP A 407 -7.43 7.63 22.01
CA TRP A 407 -7.20 8.14 23.37
C TRP A 407 -7.76 9.58 23.60
N TYR A 408 -8.18 10.27 22.55
CA TYR A 408 -8.65 11.64 22.59
C TYR A 408 -9.99 11.88 21.86
N ALA A 409 -10.53 10.89 21.15
CA ALA A 409 -11.76 11.04 20.35
C ALA A 409 -12.39 9.68 20.01
N ASP A 410 -13.66 9.71 19.66
CA ASP A 410 -14.36 8.56 19.07
C ASP A 410 -13.68 8.08 17.78
N GLY A 411 -13.87 6.81 17.46
CA GLY A 411 -13.52 6.25 16.17
C GLY A 411 -14.39 6.85 15.05
N GLU A 412 -13.83 6.90 13.84
CA GLU A 412 -14.54 7.37 12.65
C GLU A 412 -15.40 6.26 12.06
N ASP A 413 -16.59 6.63 11.59
CA ASP A 413 -17.55 5.71 11.01
C ASP A 413 -17.15 5.35 9.57
N THR A 414 -17.28 4.09 9.18
CA THR A 414 -17.12 3.59 7.80
C THR A 414 -15.82 4.02 7.11
N ILE A 415 -14.73 4.08 7.84
CA ILE A 415 -13.43 4.49 7.29
C ILE A 415 -12.76 3.35 6.53
N HIS A 416 -12.14 3.66 5.40
CA HIS A 416 -11.26 2.74 4.71
C HIS A 416 -9.88 2.66 5.37
N VAL A 417 -9.40 1.43 5.57
CA VAL A 417 -8.03 1.19 6.04
C VAL A 417 -7.00 1.54 4.95
N VAL A 418 -7.39 1.38 3.68
CA VAL A 418 -6.58 1.82 2.55
C VAL A 418 -6.78 3.33 2.39
N PRO A 419 -5.75 4.16 2.62
CA PRO A 419 -5.88 5.60 2.53
C PRO A 419 -6.43 6.06 1.17
N ASP A 420 -7.27 7.10 1.18
CA ASP A 420 -7.92 7.70 0.00
C ASP A 420 -8.83 6.78 -0.82
N SER A 421 -9.02 5.51 -0.45
CA SER A 421 -10.01 4.64 -1.10
C SER A 421 -11.44 5.12 -0.85
N ARG A 422 -12.32 4.88 -1.81
CA ARG A 422 -13.71 5.35 -1.80
C ARG A 422 -14.66 4.23 -2.16
N ASN A 423 -15.90 4.33 -1.67
CA ASN A 423 -16.97 3.48 -2.15
C ASN A 423 -17.41 3.91 -3.54
N ILE A 424 -17.83 2.94 -4.36
CA ILE A 424 -18.41 3.21 -5.65
C ILE A 424 -19.77 3.89 -5.42
N PRO A 425 -20.05 5.06 -6.06
CA PRO A 425 -21.33 5.74 -5.94
C PRO A 425 -22.49 4.84 -6.38
N VAL A 426 -23.61 4.87 -5.65
CA VAL A 426 -24.76 4.01 -5.89
C VAL A 426 -25.31 4.18 -7.31
N GLU A 427 -25.44 5.43 -7.77
CA GLU A 427 -25.96 5.78 -9.10
C GLU A 427 -25.07 5.20 -10.21
N PHE A 428 -23.75 5.22 -9.98
CA PHE A 428 -22.80 4.64 -10.91
C PHE A 428 -22.91 3.11 -10.93
N ALA A 429 -22.99 2.47 -9.76
CA ALA A 429 -23.12 1.03 -9.65
C ALA A 429 -24.40 0.53 -10.34
N GLU A 430 -25.56 1.16 -10.08
CA GLU A 430 -26.86 0.80 -10.66
C GLU A 430 -26.96 1.09 -12.18
N SER A 431 -26.23 2.11 -12.66
CA SER A 431 -26.20 2.40 -14.10
C SER A 431 -25.33 1.43 -14.91
N ARG A 432 -24.33 0.82 -14.27
CA ARG A 432 -23.31 0.01 -14.94
C ARG A 432 -23.54 -1.50 -14.82
N TRP A 433 -24.13 -1.93 -13.71
CA TRP A 433 -24.31 -3.35 -13.41
C TRP A 433 -25.77 -3.69 -13.15
N PRO A 434 -26.23 -4.92 -13.43
CA PRO A 434 -27.62 -5.33 -13.20
C PRO A 434 -27.86 -5.59 -11.71
N LEU A 435 -27.80 -4.56 -10.91
CA LEU A 435 -28.05 -4.58 -9.48
C LEU A 435 -28.83 -3.34 -9.02
N ARG A 436 -29.36 -3.40 -7.80
CA ARG A 436 -29.97 -2.29 -7.09
C ARG A 436 -29.47 -2.24 -5.66
N VAL A 437 -29.05 -1.08 -5.22
CA VAL A 437 -28.71 -0.83 -3.83
C VAL A 437 -29.99 -0.44 -3.08
N GLU A 438 -30.52 -1.36 -2.29
CA GLU A 438 -31.78 -1.16 -1.57
C GLU A 438 -31.58 -0.39 -0.26
N ARG A 439 -30.39 -0.51 0.33
CA ARG A 439 -30.00 0.20 1.54
C ARG A 439 -28.52 0.46 1.54
N LEU A 440 -28.15 1.65 1.99
CA LEU A 440 -26.81 2.04 2.34
C LEU A 440 -26.89 2.94 3.58
N GLY A 441 -26.27 2.53 4.67
CA GLY A 441 -26.31 3.27 5.92
C GLY A 441 -25.26 2.79 6.91
N LEU A 442 -25.27 3.39 8.07
CA LEU A 442 -24.44 2.96 9.19
C LEU A 442 -25.11 1.78 9.90
N ALA A 443 -24.30 0.78 10.27
CA ALA A 443 -24.74 -0.32 11.13
C ALA A 443 -24.91 0.21 12.56
N VAL A 444 -26.16 0.32 13.01
CA VAL A 444 -26.48 0.85 14.35
C VAL A 444 -25.90 -0.04 15.43
N ASP A 445 -25.29 0.58 16.45
CA ASP A 445 -24.67 -0.08 17.62
C ASP A 445 -23.48 -1.02 17.28
N SER A 446 -22.87 -0.86 16.11
CA SER A 446 -21.70 -1.66 15.70
C SER A 446 -20.37 -1.13 16.26
N GLY A 447 -20.33 0.07 16.83
CA GLY A 447 -19.14 0.64 17.45
C GLY A 447 -18.85 0.01 18.82
N GLY A 448 -17.59 -0.35 19.08
CA GLY A 448 -17.15 -0.89 20.37
C GLY A 448 -17.33 0.15 21.50
N PRO A 449 -17.74 -0.26 22.71
CA PRO A 449 -17.90 0.65 23.85
C PRO A 449 -16.55 1.04 24.47
N GLY A 450 -16.45 2.26 24.96
CA GLY A 450 -15.26 2.81 25.64
C GLY A 450 -15.49 4.21 26.13
N GLU A 451 -14.49 4.84 26.75
CA GLU A 451 -14.51 6.29 27.05
C GLU A 451 -14.73 7.07 25.76
N PHE A 452 -14.06 6.68 24.70
CA PHE A 452 -14.32 7.04 23.32
C PHE A 452 -14.75 5.79 22.57
N ARG A 453 -15.93 5.83 21.93
CA ARG A 453 -16.47 4.67 21.22
C ARG A 453 -15.70 4.36 19.95
N GLY A 454 -15.77 3.13 19.50
CA GLY A 454 -15.40 2.74 18.14
C GLY A 454 -16.38 3.34 17.11
N GLY A 455 -15.91 3.52 15.88
CA GLY A 455 -16.72 3.96 14.74
C GLY A 455 -17.74 2.89 14.31
N LEU A 456 -18.79 3.32 13.62
CA LEU A 456 -19.83 2.44 13.09
C LEU A 456 -19.42 1.85 11.72
N GLY A 457 -19.80 0.60 11.49
CA GLY A 457 -19.63 -0.08 10.22
C GLY A 457 -20.71 0.21 9.19
N TYR A 458 -20.64 -0.47 8.06
CA TYR A 458 -21.62 -0.41 6.96
C TYR A 458 -22.79 -1.37 7.16
N ASP A 459 -23.98 -0.89 6.72
CA ASP A 459 -25.16 -1.71 6.44
C ASP A 459 -25.55 -1.48 4.96
N LYS A 460 -25.14 -2.40 4.08
CA LYS A 460 -25.36 -2.29 2.63
C LYS A 460 -26.12 -3.51 2.10
N HIS A 461 -27.32 -3.27 1.54
CA HIS A 461 -28.14 -4.30 0.91
C HIS A 461 -28.14 -4.11 -0.60
N ILE A 462 -27.74 -5.16 -1.32
CA ILE A 462 -27.71 -5.17 -2.78
C ILE A 462 -28.66 -6.28 -3.26
N ARG A 463 -29.58 -5.94 -4.15
CA ARG A 463 -30.38 -6.89 -4.90
C ARG A 463 -29.77 -7.09 -6.29
N MET A 464 -29.45 -8.35 -6.63
CA MET A 464 -29.06 -8.69 -7.98
C MET A 464 -30.32 -8.76 -8.86
N LEU A 465 -30.28 -8.14 -10.04
CA LEU A 465 -31.39 -8.15 -11.02
C LEU A 465 -31.25 -9.28 -12.05
N ARG A 466 -30.12 -9.98 -12.05
CA ARG A 466 -29.80 -11.17 -12.85
C ARG A 466 -28.99 -12.14 -12.03
N ASP A 467 -28.90 -13.38 -12.48
CA ASP A 467 -28.01 -14.37 -11.86
C ASP A 467 -26.56 -13.91 -11.90
N ALA A 468 -25.88 -14.05 -10.77
CA ALA A 468 -24.50 -13.65 -10.61
C ALA A 468 -23.80 -14.51 -9.56
N SER A 469 -22.48 -14.58 -9.65
CA SER A 469 -21.64 -15.16 -8.63
C SER A 469 -21.16 -14.06 -7.68
N PHE A 470 -21.21 -14.34 -6.40
CA PHE A 470 -20.77 -13.43 -5.35
C PHE A 470 -19.52 -13.96 -4.67
N MET A 471 -18.55 -13.08 -4.46
CA MET A 471 -17.35 -13.34 -3.66
C MET A 471 -17.29 -12.35 -2.51
N SER A 472 -16.95 -12.83 -1.32
CA SER A 472 -16.61 -11.99 -0.19
C SER A 472 -15.35 -12.55 0.48
N ILE A 473 -14.41 -11.69 0.75
CA ILE A 473 -13.20 -11.99 1.51
C ILE A 473 -13.17 -11.03 2.70
N ALA A 474 -13.18 -11.57 3.90
CA ALA A 474 -13.19 -10.80 5.15
C ALA A 474 -12.41 -11.56 6.23
N ASP A 475 -11.93 -10.82 7.21
CA ASP A 475 -11.38 -11.32 8.47
C ASP A 475 -12.30 -10.88 9.63
N ARG A 476 -12.02 -11.25 10.86
CA ARG A 476 -12.84 -10.93 12.05
C ARG A 476 -14.27 -11.45 11.99
N SER A 477 -14.46 -12.64 11.44
CA SER A 477 -15.75 -13.32 11.42
C SER A 477 -15.99 -14.20 12.66
N ILE A 478 -14.95 -14.60 13.35
CA ILE A 478 -14.97 -15.44 14.55
C ILE A 478 -14.53 -14.65 15.78
N LEU A 479 -13.41 -13.92 15.67
CA LEU A 479 -12.87 -13.08 16.73
C LEU A 479 -13.30 -11.64 16.48
N SER A 480 -14.19 -11.09 17.30
CA SER A 480 -14.52 -9.67 17.27
C SER A 480 -13.32 -8.81 17.72
N CYS A 481 -13.24 -7.58 17.20
CA CYS A 481 -12.26 -6.58 17.65
C CYS A 481 -12.51 -6.16 19.09
#